data_e10fc35154ab853211a6e05ca491046a
#
_entry.id   e10fc35154ab853211a6e05ca491046a
#
_cell.length_a   1.000
_cell.length_b   1.000
_cell.length_c   1.000
_cell.angle_alpha   90.00
_cell.angle_beta   90.00
_cell.angle_gamma   90.00
#
_symmetry.space_group_name_H-M   'P 1'
#
loop_
_entity.id
_entity.type
_entity.pdbx_description
1 polymer ?
#
loop_
_entity_poly.entity_id
_entity_poly.type
_entity_poly.pdbx_seq_one_letter_code
_entity_poly.pdbx_strand_id
1 'polypeptide(L)'
;MSHAYVVRPKVDKSGGTEKIRYYGVPVTAGQVSTEQLAENISERSSLTKGDVWATLIELGRGLQFQLDMGYTVNIHGIGTLFLSAGSEGYEKAKDCTPHRVKAKRLCIKSDPAMKKFLKKIRFERAK
;
A
#
# COMPACT_ATOMS: atom_id res chain seq x y z
N MET A 1 12.59 -14.23 -11.49
CA MET A 1 11.18 -14.50 -11.18
C MET A 1 10.31 -13.41 -11.82
N SER A 2 9.14 -13.77 -12.26
CA SER A 2 8.23 -12.84 -12.91
C SER A 2 6.87 -12.86 -12.20
N HIS A 3 6.18 -11.74 -12.28
CA HIS A 3 4.84 -11.61 -11.74
C HIS A 3 3.84 -11.99 -12.83
N ALA A 4 2.85 -12.80 -12.49
CA ALA A 4 1.83 -13.21 -13.45
C ALA A 4 0.82 -12.09 -13.70
N TYR A 5 0.33 -12.02 -14.93
CA TYR A 5 -0.78 -11.13 -15.28
C TYR A 5 -1.75 -11.83 -16.21
N VAL A 6 -2.97 -11.34 -16.23
CA VAL A 6 -3.99 -11.77 -17.20
C VAL A 6 -4.47 -10.56 -17.98
N VAL A 7 -5.04 -10.81 -19.16
CA VAL A 7 -5.59 -9.76 -20.00
C VAL A 7 -7.10 -9.72 -19.82
N ARG A 8 -7.63 -8.54 -19.51
CA ARG A 8 -9.07 -8.35 -19.30
C ARG A 8 -9.62 -7.29 -20.26
N PRO A 9 -10.79 -7.52 -20.85
CA PRO A 9 -11.44 -6.50 -21.65
C PRO A 9 -12.12 -5.46 -20.76
N LYS A 10 -12.12 -4.23 -21.23
CA LYS A 10 -12.82 -3.14 -20.55
C LYS A 10 -13.41 -2.22 -21.63
N VAL A 11 -14.66 -1.80 -21.42
CA VAL A 11 -15.31 -0.87 -22.31
C VAL A 11 -14.76 0.54 -22.04
N ASP A 12 -14.23 1.15 -23.09
CA ASP A 12 -13.71 2.51 -23.05
C ASP A 12 -14.75 3.43 -23.71
N LYS A 13 -15.31 4.32 -22.91
CA LYS A 13 -16.30 5.31 -23.34
C LYS A 13 -15.71 6.69 -23.61
N SER A 14 -14.39 6.83 -23.47
CA SER A 14 -13.73 8.09 -23.74
C SER A 14 -13.80 8.38 -25.25
N GLY A 15 -14.13 9.61 -25.63
CA GLY A 15 -14.25 10.01 -27.03
C GLY A 15 -15.60 9.79 -27.69
N GLY A 16 -16.64 9.44 -26.95
CA GLY A 16 -18.03 9.39 -27.42
C GLY A 16 -18.45 8.12 -28.14
N THR A 17 -17.52 7.19 -28.42
CA THR A 17 -17.84 5.86 -29.00
C THR A 17 -17.35 4.77 -28.06
N GLU A 18 -18.15 3.73 -27.88
CA GLU A 18 -17.75 2.57 -27.09
C GLU A 18 -16.72 1.74 -27.86
N LYS A 19 -15.55 1.54 -27.24
CA LYS A 19 -14.51 0.66 -27.77
C LYS A 19 -14.12 -0.32 -26.68
N ILE A 20 -13.90 -1.56 -27.08
CA ILE A 20 -13.38 -2.58 -26.16
C ILE A 20 -11.85 -2.50 -26.22
N ARG A 21 -11.24 -2.28 -25.07
CA ARG A 21 -9.79 -2.29 -24.91
C ARG A 21 -9.40 -3.39 -23.95
N TYR A 22 -8.21 -3.92 -24.13
CA TYR A 22 -7.69 -5.00 -23.31
C TYR A 22 -6.55 -4.47 -22.43
N TYR A 23 -6.60 -4.82 -21.17
CA TYR A 23 -5.63 -4.34 -20.16
C TYR A 23 -4.98 -5.51 -19.47
N GLY A 24 -3.68 -5.38 -19.20
CA GLY A 24 -2.94 -6.31 -18.35
C GLY A 24 -3.30 -6.07 -16.89
N VAL A 25 -3.74 -7.12 -16.21
CA VAL A 25 -4.10 -7.05 -14.79
C VAL A 25 -3.21 -8.01 -14.03
N PRO A 26 -2.44 -7.55 -13.04
CA PRO A 26 -1.58 -8.44 -12.28
C PRO A 26 -2.39 -9.43 -11.45
N VAL A 27 -1.87 -10.64 -11.33
CA VAL A 27 -2.47 -11.71 -10.54
C VAL A 27 -1.54 -12.02 -9.38
N THR A 28 -2.07 -11.98 -8.15
CA THR A 28 -1.27 -12.32 -6.97
C THR A 28 -1.13 -13.82 -6.84
N ALA A 29 0.07 -14.28 -6.45
CA ALA A 29 0.33 -15.69 -6.18
C ALA A 29 -0.20 -16.11 -4.80
N GLY A 30 -0.44 -15.15 -3.93
CA GLY A 30 -0.91 -15.40 -2.58
C GLY A 30 -0.46 -14.27 -1.65
N GLN A 31 -0.63 -14.51 -0.37
CA GLN A 31 -0.23 -13.54 0.65
C GLN A 31 0.79 -14.19 1.60
N VAL A 32 1.90 -13.50 1.80
CA VAL A 32 2.89 -13.91 2.80
C VAL A 32 2.45 -13.31 4.13
N SER A 33 2.32 -14.16 5.14
CA SER A 33 1.92 -13.73 6.48
C SER A 33 3.06 -13.00 7.18
N THR A 34 2.72 -12.24 8.22
CA THR A 34 3.72 -11.57 9.06
C THR A 34 4.66 -12.59 9.69
N GLU A 35 4.15 -13.76 10.08
CA GLU A 35 4.96 -14.82 10.66
C GLU A 35 6.00 -15.35 9.66
N GLN A 36 5.59 -15.62 8.43
CA GLN A 36 6.48 -16.05 7.38
C GLN A 36 7.53 -14.99 7.05
N LEU A 37 7.11 -13.72 7.03
CA LEU A 37 8.03 -12.60 6.81
C LEU A 37 9.07 -12.50 7.93
N ALA A 38 8.62 -12.67 9.18
CA ALA A 38 9.51 -12.66 10.34
C ALA A 38 10.54 -13.79 10.27
N GLU A 39 10.12 -14.98 9.84
CA GLU A 39 11.01 -16.11 9.65
C GLU A 39 12.05 -15.84 8.57
N ASN A 40 11.63 -15.28 7.43
CA ASN A 40 12.55 -14.92 6.35
C ASN A 40 13.57 -13.88 6.78
N ILE A 41 13.16 -12.89 7.57
CA ILE A 41 14.05 -11.87 8.08
C ILE A 41 15.05 -12.47 9.07
N SER A 42 14.59 -13.38 9.95
CA SER A 42 15.48 -14.01 10.93
C SER A 42 16.57 -14.87 10.25
N GLU A 43 16.25 -15.50 9.12
CA GLU A 43 17.22 -16.27 8.35
C GLU A 43 18.31 -15.42 7.70
N ARG A 44 18.03 -14.14 7.46
CA ARG A 44 18.94 -13.19 6.80
C ARG A 44 19.61 -12.22 7.77
N SER A 45 19.36 -12.37 9.05
CA SER A 45 19.87 -11.44 10.07
C SER A 45 20.32 -12.21 11.30
N SER A 46 20.89 -11.51 12.26
CA SER A 46 21.27 -12.09 13.54
C SER A 46 20.10 -12.15 14.53
N LEU A 47 18.92 -11.66 14.13
CA LEU A 47 17.75 -11.60 15.01
C LEU A 47 17.01 -12.93 15.01
N THR A 48 16.42 -13.30 16.15
CA THR A 48 15.55 -14.47 16.25
C THR A 48 14.19 -14.14 15.63
N LYS A 49 13.46 -15.17 15.24
CA LYS A 49 12.09 -15.03 14.73
C LYS A 49 11.20 -14.26 15.73
N GLY A 50 11.34 -14.58 17.03
CA GLY A 50 10.56 -13.91 18.08
C GLY A 50 10.88 -12.43 18.20
N ASP A 51 12.15 -12.07 18.08
CA ASP A 51 12.58 -10.65 18.13
C ASP A 51 12.00 -9.88 16.94
N VAL A 52 12.06 -10.47 15.75
CA VAL A 52 11.51 -9.86 14.54
C VAL A 52 9.99 -9.71 14.65
N TRP A 53 9.32 -10.77 15.12
CA TRP A 53 7.87 -10.75 15.31
C TRP A 53 7.45 -9.63 16.26
N ALA A 54 8.11 -9.53 17.40
CA ALA A 54 7.84 -8.47 18.39
C ALA A 54 8.07 -7.09 17.80
N THR A 55 9.15 -6.92 17.02
CA THR A 55 9.46 -5.65 16.36
C THR A 55 8.39 -5.25 15.37
N LEU A 56 7.90 -6.19 14.57
CA LEU A 56 6.86 -5.92 13.59
C LEU A 56 5.53 -5.53 14.24
N ILE A 57 5.19 -6.20 15.36
CA ILE A 57 3.99 -5.84 16.14
C ILE A 57 4.12 -4.41 16.70
N GLU A 58 5.27 -4.09 17.29
CA GLU A 58 5.51 -2.76 17.84
C GLU A 58 5.59 -1.68 16.76
N LEU A 59 6.03 -2.04 15.56
CA LEU A 59 6.01 -1.13 14.41
C LEU A 59 4.57 -0.68 14.10
N GLY A 60 3.63 -1.64 14.09
CA GLY A 60 2.22 -1.32 13.87
C GLY A 60 1.66 -0.38 14.93
N ARG A 61 1.99 -0.63 16.19
CA ARG A 61 1.55 0.23 17.31
C ARG A 61 2.18 1.62 17.24
N GLY A 62 3.49 1.68 16.94
CA GLY A 62 4.20 2.93 16.79
C GLY A 62 3.65 3.77 15.63
N LEU A 63 3.29 3.11 14.53
CA LEU A 63 2.67 3.76 13.39
C LEU A 63 1.33 4.40 13.78
N GLN A 64 0.47 3.65 14.49
CA GLN A 64 -0.82 4.18 14.95
C GLN A 64 -0.62 5.40 15.86
N PHE A 65 0.33 5.32 16.75
CA PHE A 65 0.62 6.42 17.68
C PHE A 65 1.05 7.69 16.93
N GLN A 66 1.98 7.56 15.98
CA GLN A 66 2.49 8.71 15.25
C GLN A 66 1.43 9.33 14.32
N LEU A 67 0.64 8.49 13.67
CA LEU A 67 -0.46 8.97 12.81
C LEU A 67 -1.52 9.71 13.64
N ASP A 68 -1.82 9.21 14.83
CA ASP A 68 -2.77 9.85 15.75
C ASP A 68 -2.27 11.23 16.19
N MET A 69 -0.97 11.38 16.34
CA MET A 69 -0.32 12.65 16.70
C MET A 69 -0.22 13.64 15.53
N GLY A 70 -0.62 13.22 14.33
CA GLY A 70 -0.62 14.10 13.17
C GLY A 70 0.64 14.01 12.31
N TYR A 71 1.49 13.01 12.54
CA TYR A 71 2.72 12.84 11.76
C TYR A 71 2.55 11.85 10.63
N THR A 72 3.38 11.97 9.61
CA THR A 72 3.62 10.91 8.64
C THR A 72 4.80 10.09 9.14
N VAL A 73 4.92 8.85 8.69
CA VAL A 73 5.99 7.94 9.15
C VAL A 73 6.74 7.41 7.95
N ASN A 74 8.04 7.66 7.88
CA ASN A 74 8.89 7.08 6.85
C ASN A 74 9.51 5.78 7.37
N ILE A 75 9.37 4.72 6.59
CA ILE A 75 10.05 3.45 6.85
C ILE A 75 11.10 3.29 5.77
N HIS A 76 12.35 3.29 6.16
CA HIS A 76 13.49 3.26 5.26
C HIS A 76 13.41 2.09 4.28
N GLY A 77 13.57 2.37 3.01
CA GLY A 77 13.52 1.37 1.94
C GLY A 77 12.13 0.98 1.50
N ILE A 78 11.09 1.41 2.20
CA ILE A 78 9.70 1.08 1.87
C ILE A 78 8.98 2.32 1.37
N GLY A 79 8.78 3.29 2.24
CA GLY A 79 8.06 4.49 1.88
C GLY A 79 7.59 5.28 3.08
N THR A 80 6.84 6.33 2.81
CA THR A 80 6.24 7.18 3.82
C THR A 80 4.75 6.86 3.93
N LEU A 81 4.33 6.48 5.14
CA LEU A 81 2.94 6.16 5.41
C LEU A 81 2.23 7.39 5.96
N PHE A 82 1.03 7.61 5.48
CA PHE A 82 0.18 8.73 5.88
C PHE A 82 -1.29 8.30 5.78
N LEU A 83 -2.14 9.00 6.50
CA LEU A 83 -3.58 8.75 6.39
C LEU A 83 -4.22 9.68 5.36
N SER A 84 -5.26 9.20 4.71
CA SER A 84 -6.15 10.07 3.95
C SER A 84 -7.37 10.35 4.82
N ALA A 85 -7.84 11.59 4.76
CA ALA A 85 -9.00 12.02 5.52
C ALA A 85 -9.79 13.03 4.71
N GLY A 86 -11.03 13.21 5.08
CA GLY A 86 -11.87 14.17 4.40
C GLY A 86 -13.22 14.32 5.09
N SER A 87 -14.02 15.19 4.55
CA SER A 87 -15.37 15.46 5.02
C SER A 87 -16.27 15.70 3.81
N GLU A 88 -17.56 15.80 4.07
CA GLU A 88 -18.48 16.32 3.07
C GLU A 88 -18.25 17.81 2.90
N GLY A 89 -18.73 18.37 1.79
CA GLY A 89 -18.70 19.82 1.58
C GLY A 89 -19.78 20.53 2.36
N TYR A 90 -19.46 21.69 2.91
CA TYR A 90 -20.40 22.52 3.66
C TYR A 90 -20.41 23.93 3.06
N GLU A 91 -21.58 24.58 3.11
CA GLU A 91 -21.72 25.94 2.61
C GLU A 91 -20.97 26.96 3.45
N LYS A 92 -20.86 26.70 4.75
CA LYS A 92 -20.14 27.57 5.68
C LYS A 92 -18.96 26.86 6.30
N ALA A 93 -17.85 27.54 6.39
CA ALA A 93 -16.62 26.99 6.96
C ALA A 93 -16.82 26.51 8.40
N LYS A 94 -17.63 27.19 9.19
CA LYS A 94 -17.90 26.85 10.59
C LYS A 94 -18.65 25.52 10.75
N ASP A 95 -19.32 25.04 9.71
CA ASP A 95 -20.08 23.79 9.76
C ASP A 95 -19.17 22.55 9.64
N CYS A 96 -17.95 22.73 9.13
CA CYS A 96 -16.97 21.67 9.08
C CYS A 96 -16.28 21.53 10.44
N THR A 97 -16.91 20.80 11.34
CA THR A 97 -16.44 20.61 12.73
C THR A 97 -15.47 19.43 12.80
N PRO A 98 -14.61 19.36 13.85
CA PRO A 98 -13.63 18.28 13.94
C PRO A 98 -14.18 16.86 13.83
N HIS A 99 -15.35 16.59 14.40
CA HIS A 99 -15.94 15.24 14.35
C HIS A 99 -16.51 14.87 12.99
N ARG A 100 -16.64 15.83 12.06
CA ARG A 100 -17.11 15.60 10.69
C ARG A 100 -15.96 15.28 9.73
N VAL A 101 -14.73 15.49 10.16
CA VAL A 101 -13.54 15.08 9.40
C VAL A 101 -13.20 13.66 9.83
N LYS A 102 -13.15 12.74 8.85
CA LYS A 102 -12.94 11.32 9.12
C LYS A 102 -11.71 10.81 8.40
N ALA A 103 -10.89 10.04 9.09
CA ALA A 103 -9.81 9.30 8.45
C ALA A 103 -10.42 8.18 7.60
N LYS A 104 -9.94 8.01 6.38
CA LYS A 104 -10.48 7.05 5.43
C LYS A 104 -9.63 5.81 5.28
N ARG A 105 -8.36 5.97 5.06
CA ARG A 105 -7.45 4.83 4.87
C ARG A 105 -6.00 5.21 5.08
N LEU A 106 -5.20 4.16 5.23
CA LEU A 106 -3.75 4.28 5.27
C LEU A 106 -3.22 4.28 3.84
N CYS A 107 -2.37 5.25 3.53
CA CYS A 107 -1.73 5.39 2.23
C CYS A 107 -0.22 5.28 2.38
N ILE A 108 0.43 4.90 1.30
CA ILE A 108 1.89 4.82 1.26
C ILE A 108 2.41 5.51 0.00
N LYS A 109 3.46 6.30 0.18
CA LYS A 109 4.22 6.87 -0.92
C LYS A 109 5.57 6.18 -0.95
N SER A 110 5.83 5.42 -2.00
CA SER A 110 7.05 4.60 -2.10
C SER A 110 8.32 5.44 -2.07
N ASP A 111 9.34 4.96 -1.37
CA ASP A 111 10.68 5.54 -1.38
C ASP A 111 11.30 5.41 -2.78
N PRO A 112 12.27 6.28 -3.13
CA PRO A 112 12.97 6.18 -4.42
C PRO A 112 13.54 4.79 -4.70
N ALA A 113 14.09 4.12 -3.67
CA ALA A 113 14.61 2.76 -3.80
C ALA A 113 13.52 1.77 -4.18
N MET A 114 12.34 1.88 -3.55
CA MET A 114 11.19 1.03 -3.86
C MET A 114 10.66 1.32 -5.26
N LYS A 115 10.57 2.59 -5.66
CA LYS A 115 10.16 2.98 -7.01
C LYS A 115 11.08 2.39 -8.07
N LYS A 116 12.37 2.43 -7.83
CA LYS A 116 13.39 1.88 -8.72
C LYS A 116 13.23 0.37 -8.87
N PHE A 117 12.98 -0.32 -7.77
CA PHE A 117 12.73 -1.75 -7.74
C PHE A 117 11.47 -2.11 -8.54
N LEU A 118 10.39 -1.35 -8.35
CA LEU A 118 9.12 -1.62 -9.04
C LEU A 118 9.27 -1.59 -10.57
N LYS A 119 10.15 -0.74 -11.08
CA LYS A 119 10.43 -0.66 -12.52
C LYS A 119 11.16 -1.89 -13.06
N LYS A 120 11.81 -2.65 -12.18
CA LYS A 120 12.54 -3.86 -12.56
C LYS A 120 11.70 -5.13 -12.52
N ILE A 121 10.48 -5.06 -12.00
CA ILE A 121 9.61 -6.22 -11.93
C ILE A 121 9.21 -6.63 -13.34
N ARG A 122 9.37 -7.91 -13.64
CA ARG A 122 9.01 -8.49 -14.92
C ARG A 122 7.66 -9.20 -14.81
N PHE A 123 6.90 -9.13 -15.88
CA PHE A 123 5.58 -9.76 -15.94
C PHE A 123 5.57 -10.87 -16.98
N GLU A 124 4.85 -11.93 -16.66
CA GLU A 124 4.66 -13.06 -17.54
C GLU A 124 3.17 -13.38 -17.61
N ARG A 125 2.66 -13.58 -18.83
CA ARG A 125 1.24 -13.85 -19.02
C ARG A 125 0.88 -15.20 -18.42
N ALA A 126 -0.15 -15.24 -17.60
CA ALA A 126 -0.66 -16.47 -17.03
C ALA A 126 -1.27 -17.34 -18.12
N LYS A 127 -0.99 -18.64 -18.04
CA LYS A 127 -1.51 -19.63 -18.99
C LYS A 127 -2.96 -19.99 -18.69
#